data_4a816ae1cf85d00ac13b01f5e8240fd6
#
_entry.id   4a816ae1cf85d00ac13b01f5e8240fd6
#
_cell.length_a   1.000
_cell.length_b   1.000
_cell.length_c   1.000
_cell.angle_alpha   90.00
_cell.angle_beta   90.00
_cell.angle_gamma   90.00
#
_symmetry.space_group_name_H-M   'P 1'
#
loop_
_entity.id
_entity.type
_entity.pdbx_description
1 polymer ?
#
loop_
_entity_poly.entity_id
_entity_poly.type
_entity_poly.pdbx_seq_one_letter_code
_entity_poly.pdbx_strand_id
1 'polypeptide(L)'
;MFKHYTVPPWDQDLGNTTVNCQLQGISGKDDDPELIRTTALNVINGFGMPINIYTDGSVLEGSMLGGSGVVVTKGPAESPTVIKKLKRKGAYFTCSYDEEVHALEQTMDWLEQRRPGPAAIITDSQSLCMAIVGTGFELDQLRFRLKSYRDQIIIQWVPGHKNIPGNELADKAANEAAELKNRRFAPIWFHSARARIKANRKSFGNTHARTVKVYAEYSNKKEMEVSSRNQQSLLAKIRSGHTTLFAAYRNRVDETKDPTCPLCQDAPQDLEHWMTACAGTLQKRVELFGAEDFDKLSNLTKFPTESIELARATLDGAFQD
;
A
#
# COMPACT_ATOMS: atom_id res chain seq x y z
N MET A 1 6.59 -18.18 21.33
CA MET A 1 6.64 -17.25 22.47
C MET A 1 6.92 -15.87 21.90
N PHE A 2 5.89 -15.05 21.72
CA PHE A 2 6.05 -13.70 21.21
C PHE A 2 6.63 -12.83 22.33
N LYS A 3 7.86 -12.37 22.20
CA LYS A 3 8.40 -11.32 23.05
C LYS A 3 7.79 -10.00 22.56
N HIS A 4 6.74 -9.56 23.21
CA HIS A 4 6.22 -8.22 23.00
C HIS A 4 7.17 -7.22 23.67
N TYR A 5 8.07 -6.63 22.90
CA TYR A 5 8.75 -5.41 23.31
C TYR A 5 7.85 -4.27 22.86
N THR A 6 7.02 -3.78 23.75
CA THR A 6 6.27 -2.55 23.51
C THR A 6 7.17 -1.38 23.87
N VAL A 7 7.80 -0.79 22.88
CA VAL A 7 8.29 0.58 23.01
C VAL A 7 7.03 1.45 23.02
N PRO A 8 6.78 2.25 24.07
CA PRO A 8 5.62 3.12 24.07
C PRO A 8 5.60 4.01 22.81
N PRO A 9 4.44 4.24 22.16
CA PRO A 9 4.36 5.02 20.92
C PRO A 9 4.92 6.45 21.03
N TRP A 10 5.02 6.97 22.25
CA TRP A 10 5.59 8.28 22.53
C TRP A 10 7.10 8.26 22.79
N ASP A 11 7.72 7.10 22.93
CA ASP A 11 9.17 6.95 23.08
C ASP A 11 9.82 6.90 21.70
N GLN A 12 10.28 8.06 21.23
CA GLN A 12 10.99 8.23 19.97
C GLN A 12 12.51 8.23 20.15
N ASP A 13 12.99 7.93 21.36
CA ASP A 13 14.41 7.84 21.63
C ASP A 13 15.02 6.62 20.95
N LEU A 14 15.99 6.86 20.09
CA LEU A 14 16.74 5.84 19.36
C LEU A 14 18.16 5.61 19.96
N GLY A 15 18.42 6.11 21.17
CA GLY A 15 19.72 6.00 21.83
C GLY A 15 20.82 6.71 21.03
N ASN A 16 21.89 5.98 20.71
CA ASN A 16 23.03 6.51 19.95
C ASN A 16 22.79 6.47 18.41
N THR A 17 21.54 6.28 17.96
CA THR A 17 21.21 6.23 16.54
C THR A 17 20.64 7.57 16.06
N THR A 18 21.25 8.14 15.02
CA THR A 18 20.75 9.31 14.29
C THR A 18 20.17 8.87 12.94
N VAL A 19 18.98 9.37 12.56
CA VAL A 19 18.35 9.06 11.28
C VAL A 19 18.14 10.33 10.46
N ASN A 20 18.77 10.37 9.30
CA ASN A 20 18.69 11.46 8.33
C ASN A 20 17.78 11.03 7.16
N CYS A 21 16.54 11.50 7.14
CA CYS A 21 15.54 11.17 6.11
C CYS A 21 15.68 12.03 4.84
N GLN A 22 16.65 12.94 4.81
CA GLN A 22 16.91 13.85 3.69
C GLN A 22 18.41 13.98 3.43
N LEU A 23 18.76 14.33 2.21
CA LEU A 23 20.12 14.69 1.83
C LEU A 23 20.20 16.22 1.73
N GLN A 24 21.01 16.85 2.59
CA GLN A 24 21.12 18.32 2.63
C GLN A 24 21.58 18.88 1.28
N GLY A 25 20.91 19.94 0.82
CA GLY A 25 21.21 20.57 -0.47
C GLY A 25 20.56 19.91 -1.68
N ILE A 26 19.80 18.82 -1.47
CA ILE A 26 19.04 18.12 -2.50
C ILE A 26 17.54 18.26 -2.19
N SER A 27 16.77 18.78 -3.14
CA SER A 27 15.31 18.97 -2.99
C SER A 27 14.51 17.71 -3.31
N GLY A 28 15.05 16.82 -4.13
CA GLY A 28 14.37 15.57 -4.49
C GLY A 28 15.16 14.67 -5.44
N LYS A 29 14.48 13.63 -5.92
CA LYS A 29 15.05 12.65 -6.87
C LYS A 29 15.28 13.24 -8.26
N ASP A 30 14.65 14.37 -8.56
CA ASP A 30 14.65 15.03 -9.88
C ASP A 30 15.77 16.05 -10.04
N ASP A 31 16.54 16.33 -8.97
CA ASP A 31 17.73 17.17 -9.06
C ASP A 31 18.81 16.55 -9.95
N ASP A 32 19.79 17.35 -10.37
CA ASP A 32 20.89 16.88 -11.20
C ASP A 32 21.56 15.64 -10.64
N PRO A 33 21.63 14.53 -11.38
CA PRO A 33 22.17 13.25 -10.88
C PRO A 33 23.60 13.34 -10.37
N GLU A 34 24.45 14.18 -11.00
CA GLU A 34 25.86 14.33 -10.57
C GLU A 34 25.97 15.16 -9.29
N LEU A 35 25.11 16.16 -9.13
CA LEU A 35 24.99 16.93 -7.89
C LEU A 35 24.54 16.01 -6.74
N ILE A 36 23.51 15.20 -6.96
CA ILE A 36 23.02 14.21 -5.97
C ILE A 36 24.15 13.27 -5.58
N ARG A 37 24.82 12.68 -6.57
CA ARG A 37 25.92 11.74 -6.36
C ARG A 37 27.06 12.36 -5.53
N THR A 38 27.55 13.52 -5.95
CA THR A 38 28.65 14.21 -5.28
C THR A 38 28.28 14.60 -3.86
N THR A 39 27.07 15.12 -3.65
CA THR A 39 26.56 15.48 -2.31
C THR A 39 26.45 14.25 -1.41
N ALA A 40 25.90 13.14 -1.91
CA ALA A 40 25.79 11.90 -1.15
C ALA A 40 27.16 11.35 -0.72
N LEU A 41 28.12 11.30 -1.64
CA LEU A 41 29.48 10.84 -1.35
C LEU A 41 30.16 11.73 -0.31
N ASN A 42 30.04 13.05 -0.42
CA ASN A 42 30.59 13.99 0.55
C ASN A 42 29.97 13.81 1.94
N VAL A 43 28.64 13.64 2.02
CA VAL A 43 27.94 13.41 3.29
C VAL A 43 28.38 12.09 3.93
N ILE A 44 28.47 11.00 3.17
CA ILE A 44 28.89 9.69 3.67
C ILE A 44 30.34 9.76 4.20
N ASN A 45 31.27 10.37 3.44
CA ASN A 45 32.63 10.53 3.86
C ASN A 45 32.78 11.47 5.08
N GLY A 46 31.91 12.50 5.15
CA GLY A 46 31.88 13.48 6.25
C GLY A 46 31.49 12.86 7.60
N PHE A 47 30.83 11.70 7.62
CA PHE A 47 30.54 11.02 8.89
C PHE A 47 31.77 10.47 9.59
N GLY A 48 32.86 10.23 8.87
CA GLY A 48 34.11 9.69 9.45
C GLY A 48 33.94 8.30 10.08
N MET A 49 32.90 7.55 9.68
CA MET A 49 32.65 6.24 10.26
C MET A 49 33.63 5.18 9.72
N PRO A 50 34.11 4.26 10.58
CA PRO A 50 35.03 3.20 10.15
C PRO A 50 34.41 2.21 9.20
N ILE A 51 33.07 2.14 9.18
CA ILE A 51 32.30 1.19 8.39
C ILE A 51 31.09 1.88 7.78
N ASN A 52 30.91 1.68 6.48
CA ASN A 52 29.70 2.05 5.75
C ASN A 52 28.94 0.78 5.34
N ILE A 53 27.64 0.72 5.63
CA ILE A 53 26.76 -0.42 5.35
C ILE A 53 25.66 0.07 4.42
N TYR A 54 25.62 -0.46 3.21
CA TYR A 54 24.60 -0.13 2.22
C TYR A 54 23.53 -1.20 2.23
N THR A 55 22.26 -0.80 2.23
CA THR A 55 21.12 -1.70 2.30
C THR A 55 20.15 -1.43 1.15
N ASP A 56 19.58 -2.50 0.61
CA ASP A 56 18.56 -2.43 -0.43
C ASP A 56 17.60 -3.60 -0.36
N GLY A 57 16.35 -3.37 -0.81
CA GLY A 57 15.28 -4.35 -0.89
C GLY A 57 14.68 -4.43 -2.29
N SER A 58 14.77 -5.58 -2.93
CA SER A 58 14.27 -5.79 -4.29
C SER A 58 13.11 -6.78 -4.35
N VAL A 59 12.20 -6.57 -5.31
CA VAL A 59 11.12 -7.50 -5.65
C VAL A 59 11.11 -7.70 -7.15
N LEU A 60 11.20 -8.95 -7.59
CA LEU A 60 11.14 -9.30 -9.02
C LEU A 60 9.78 -8.95 -9.60
N GLU A 61 9.78 -8.23 -10.70
CA GLU A 61 8.59 -7.77 -11.39
C GLU A 61 7.66 -8.94 -11.74
N GLY A 62 6.37 -8.78 -11.45
CA GLY A 62 5.34 -9.78 -11.75
C GLY A 62 5.31 -11.01 -10.83
N SER A 63 6.32 -11.24 -9.99
CA SER A 63 6.45 -12.49 -9.20
C SER A 63 6.16 -12.33 -7.70
N MET A 64 6.19 -11.12 -7.17
CA MET A 64 6.14 -10.84 -5.72
C MET A 64 7.21 -11.62 -4.91
N LEU A 65 8.31 -11.97 -5.56
CA LEU A 65 9.44 -12.66 -4.96
C LEU A 65 10.49 -11.61 -4.62
N GLY A 66 10.76 -11.42 -3.34
CA GLY A 66 11.70 -10.41 -2.88
C GLY A 66 13.04 -10.97 -2.43
N GLY A 67 13.95 -10.06 -2.19
CA GLY A 67 15.25 -10.32 -1.60
C GLY A 67 15.82 -9.05 -1.01
N SER A 68 16.58 -9.20 0.07
CA SER A 68 17.30 -8.10 0.71
C SER A 68 18.81 -8.27 0.55
N GLY A 69 19.48 -7.16 0.27
CA GLY A 69 20.92 -7.06 0.07
C GLY A 69 21.57 -6.11 1.09
N VAL A 70 22.69 -6.55 1.67
CA VAL A 70 23.49 -5.71 2.55
C VAL A 70 24.96 -5.80 2.14
N VAL A 71 25.60 -4.65 1.96
CA VAL A 71 27.02 -4.57 1.61
C VAL A 71 27.76 -3.76 2.64
N VAL A 72 28.66 -4.39 3.36
CA VAL A 72 29.53 -3.75 4.37
C VAL A 72 30.84 -3.37 3.73
N THR A 73 31.23 -2.12 3.88
CA THR A 73 32.43 -1.57 3.24
C THR A 73 33.30 -0.78 4.22
N LYS A 74 34.58 -0.58 3.82
CA LYS A 74 35.51 0.37 4.42
C LYS A 74 36.11 1.28 3.36
N GLY A 75 36.67 2.39 3.79
CA GLY A 75 37.31 3.35 2.91
C GLY A 75 36.36 4.37 2.31
N PRO A 76 36.82 5.16 1.34
CA PRO A 76 36.08 6.25 0.75
C PRO A 76 34.81 5.74 0.04
N ALA A 77 33.74 6.53 0.08
CA ALA A 77 32.46 6.16 -0.55
C ALA A 77 32.54 6.08 -2.08
N GLU A 78 33.49 6.75 -2.71
CA GLU A 78 33.77 6.74 -4.16
C GLU A 78 34.39 5.41 -4.62
N SER A 79 35.21 4.78 -3.75
CA SER A 79 35.92 3.54 -4.03
C SER A 79 35.91 2.59 -2.84
N PRO A 80 34.71 2.12 -2.44
CA PRO A 80 34.57 1.36 -1.20
C PRO A 80 35.17 -0.05 -1.32
N THR A 81 35.94 -0.43 -0.32
CA THR A 81 36.44 -1.80 -0.18
C THR A 81 35.38 -2.67 0.49
N VAL A 82 34.86 -3.64 -0.22
CA VAL A 82 33.83 -4.57 0.29
C VAL A 82 34.44 -5.54 1.30
N ILE A 83 33.90 -5.54 2.52
CA ILE A 83 34.27 -6.48 3.59
C ILE A 83 33.36 -7.68 3.59
N LYS A 84 32.04 -7.44 3.44
CA LYS A 84 31.02 -8.47 3.51
C LYS A 84 29.84 -8.14 2.61
N LYS A 85 29.31 -9.18 1.96
CA LYS A 85 28.00 -9.12 1.29
C LYS A 85 27.07 -10.10 1.99
N LEU A 86 25.88 -9.66 2.33
CA LEU A 86 24.84 -10.48 2.91
C LEU A 86 23.64 -10.43 1.94
N LYS A 87 23.07 -11.61 1.69
CA LYS A 87 21.92 -11.78 0.80
C LYS A 87 20.91 -12.63 1.51
N ARG A 88 19.70 -12.14 1.63
CA ARG A 88 18.59 -12.86 2.26
C ARG A 88 17.41 -12.91 1.32
N LYS A 89 16.95 -14.14 1.01
CA LYS A 89 15.72 -14.31 0.24
C LYS A 89 14.55 -13.77 1.03
N GLY A 90 13.71 -13.03 0.37
CA GLY A 90 12.43 -12.59 0.92
C GLY A 90 11.40 -13.71 0.98
N ALA A 91 10.28 -13.41 1.60
CA ALA A 91 9.11 -14.27 1.62
C ALA A 91 8.46 -14.38 0.24
N TYR A 92 7.57 -15.37 0.07
CA TYR A 92 6.58 -15.30 -1.00
C TYR A 92 5.62 -14.14 -0.70
N PHE A 93 5.27 -13.38 -1.73
CA PHE A 93 4.30 -12.29 -1.62
C PHE A 93 4.75 -11.12 -0.74
N THR A 94 5.99 -10.74 -0.89
CA THR A 94 6.58 -9.57 -0.25
C THR A 94 6.43 -8.31 -1.11
N CYS A 95 6.71 -7.14 -0.56
CA CYS A 95 6.84 -5.88 -1.27
C CYS A 95 8.23 -5.29 -1.06
N SER A 96 8.63 -4.33 -1.89
CA SER A 96 9.94 -3.69 -1.80
C SER A 96 10.20 -3.13 -0.40
N TYR A 97 9.23 -2.46 0.19
CA TYR A 97 9.35 -1.92 1.55
C TYR A 97 9.68 -3.00 2.61
N ASP A 98 9.04 -4.17 2.53
CA ASP A 98 9.31 -5.25 3.49
C ASP A 98 10.75 -5.77 3.34
N GLU A 99 11.26 -5.82 2.11
CA GLU A 99 12.64 -6.25 1.86
C GLU A 99 13.68 -5.20 2.32
N GLU A 100 13.33 -3.90 2.26
CA GLU A 100 14.12 -2.84 2.88
C GLU A 100 14.21 -3.00 4.42
N VAL A 101 13.07 -3.31 5.05
CA VAL A 101 13.05 -3.62 6.49
C VAL A 101 13.92 -4.85 6.79
N HIS A 102 13.80 -5.92 5.98
CA HIS A 102 14.63 -7.12 6.13
C HIS A 102 16.13 -6.84 5.93
N ALA A 103 16.50 -5.92 5.02
CA ALA A 103 17.89 -5.50 4.86
C ALA A 103 18.44 -4.82 6.12
N LEU A 104 17.63 -3.95 6.74
CA LEU A 104 18.01 -3.29 7.98
C LEU A 104 18.06 -4.28 9.17
N GLU A 105 17.11 -5.21 9.28
CA GLU A 105 17.17 -6.30 10.27
C GLU A 105 18.45 -7.12 10.14
N GLN A 106 18.78 -7.50 8.91
CA GLN A 106 19.99 -8.25 8.59
C GLN A 106 21.29 -7.46 8.94
N THR A 107 21.23 -6.15 8.75
CA THR A 107 22.29 -5.22 9.18
C THR A 107 22.43 -5.24 10.69
N MET A 108 21.34 -5.13 11.44
CA MET A 108 21.36 -5.21 12.90
C MET A 108 21.87 -6.57 13.40
N ASP A 109 21.47 -7.68 12.78
CA ASP A 109 21.99 -9.02 13.09
C ASP A 109 23.51 -9.05 12.95
N TRP A 110 24.05 -8.47 11.88
CA TRP A 110 25.48 -8.43 11.62
C TRP A 110 26.22 -7.52 12.63
N LEU A 111 25.68 -6.32 12.93
CA LEU A 111 26.24 -5.38 13.88
C LEU A 111 26.32 -5.98 15.30
N GLU A 112 25.24 -6.60 15.76
CA GLU A 112 25.17 -7.22 17.09
C GLU A 112 26.11 -8.41 17.25
N GLN A 113 26.29 -9.21 16.19
CA GLN A 113 27.21 -10.36 16.20
C GLN A 113 28.68 -9.96 16.10
N ARG A 114 29.00 -8.97 15.27
CA ARG A 114 30.39 -8.59 14.98
C ARG A 114 30.94 -7.49 15.85
N ARG A 115 30.05 -6.62 16.35
CA ARG A 115 30.39 -5.45 17.19
C ARG A 115 31.55 -4.64 16.62
N PRO A 116 31.45 -4.17 15.37
CA PRO A 116 32.57 -3.50 14.70
C PRO A 116 32.85 -2.08 15.21
N GLY A 117 32.03 -1.56 16.11
CA GLY A 117 32.02 -0.17 16.56
C GLY A 117 31.01 0.68 15.80
N PRO A 118 31.26 2.02 15.74
CA PRO A 118 30.37 2.95 15.03
C PRO A 118 30.23 2.64 13.56
N ALA A 119 29.03 2.88 12.99
CA ALA A 119 28.75 2.58 11.60
C ALA A 119 27.77 3.59 10.97
N ALA A 120 27.94 3.85 9.66
CA ALA A 120 26.92 4.51 8.87
C ALA A 120 26.13 3.45 8.08
N ILE A 121 24.81 3.54 8.12
CA ILE A 121 23.88 2.71 7.32
C ILE A 121 23.29 3.62 6.25
N ILE A 122 23.48 3.25 4.99
CA ILE A 122 23.04 4.02 3.84
C ILE A 122 21.93 3.23 3.14
N THR A 123 20.77 3.85 2.94
CA THR A 123 19.60 3.25 2.30
C THR A 123 18.95 4.23 1.34
N ASP A 124 18.34 3.75 0.28
CA ASP A 124 17.54 4.58 -0.63
C ASP A 124 16.04 4.52 -0.33
N SER A 125 15.66 3.83 0.73
CA SER A 125 14.30 3.77 1.24
C SER A 125 13.97 4.94 2.19
N GLN A 126 13.54 6.07 1.65
CA GLN A 126 13.10 7.21 2.46
C GLN A 126 11.93 6.84 3.37
N SER A 127 11.02 6.01 2.87
CA SER A 127 9.86 5.52 3.63
C SER A 127 10.29 4.70 4.86
N LEU A 128 11.37 3.91 4.77
CA LEU A 128 11.95 3.20 5.92
C LEU A 128 12.51 4.18 6.94
N CYS A 129 13.32 5.17 6.52
CA CYS A 129 13.84 6.20 7.41
C CYS A 129 12.72 6.95 8.14
N MET A 130 11.69 7.38 7.41
CA MET A 130 10.52 8.05 7.99
C MET A 130 9.75 7.15 8.97
N ALA A 131 9.63 5.86 8.69
CA ALA A 131 8.97 4.91 9.59
C ALA A 131 9.79 4.65 10.88
N ILE A 132 11.12 4.69 10.81
CA ILE A 132 12.00 4.53 11.99
C ILE A 132 11.81 5.71 12.96
N VAL A 133 11.76 6.94 12.46
CA VAL A 133 11.54 8.13 13.30
C VAL A 133 10.07 8.34 13.67
N GLY A 134 9.15 7.64 13.01
CA GLY A 134 7.72 7.71 13.27
C GLY A 134 7.28 6.93 14.50
N THR A 135 5.99 7.00 14.80
CA THR A 135 5.35 6.36 15.98
C THR A 135 4.62 5.06 15.68
N GLY A 136 4.73 4.53 14.45
CA GLY A 136 4.08 3.27 14.05
C GLY A 136 4.64 2.07 14.82
N PHE A 137 3.78 1.15 15.25
CA PHE A 137 4.17 -0.06 16.02
C PHE A 137 4.92 -1.10 15.18
N GLU A 138 4.88 -0.99 13.86
CA GLU A 138 5.36 -2.02 12.93
C GLU A 138 6.88 -2.23 13.00
N LEU A 139 7.65 -1.20 13.37
CA LEU A 139 9.10 -1.27 13.52
C LEU A 139 9.57 -1.24 14.98
N ASP A 140 8.71 -1.51 15.95
CA ASP A 140 9.06 -1.41 17.38
C ASP A 140 10.26 -2.28 17.76
N GLN A 141 10.34 -3.51 17.25
CA GLN A 141 11.48 -4.38 17.53
C GLN A 141 12.78 -3.82 16.94
N LEU A 142 12.70 -3.27 15.74
CA LEU A 142 13.87 -2.68 15.08
C LEU A 142 14.33 -1.41 15.79
N ARG A 143 13.40 -0.53 16.19
CA ARG A 143 13.68 0.67 16.99
C ARG A 143 14.30 0.29 18.35
N PHE A 144 13.77 -0.73 19.01
CA PHE A 144 14.36 -1.22 20.25
C PHE A 144 15.80 -1.71 20.08
N ARG A 145 16.10 -2.42 18.98
CA ARG A 145 17.47 -2.87 18.66
C ARG A 145 18.39 -1.69 18.40
N LEU A 146 17.95 -0.70 17.61
CA LEU A 146 18.70 0.54 17.34
C LEU A 146 18.97 1.31 18.63
N LYS A 147 17.96 1.51 19.49
CA LYS A 147 18.08 2.16 20.79
C LYS A 147 19.06 1.43 21.71
N SER A 148 19.05 0.10 21.68
CA SER A 148 19.87 -0.73 22.55
C SER A 148 21.30 -0.92 22.05
N TYR A 149 21.60 -0.50 20.82
CA TYR A 149 22.95 -0.63 20.27
C TYR A 149 23.89 0.38 20.93
N ARG A 150 25.04 -0.13 21.40
CA ARG A 150 25.95 0.65 22.25
C ARG A 150 26.67 1.75 21.52
N ASP A 151 27.15 1.44 20.31
CA ASP A 151 27.97 2.35 19.51
C ASP A 151 27.07 3.25 18.64
N GLN A 152 27.69 4.32 18.14
CA GLN A 152 26.96 5.26 17.29
C GLN A 152 26.54 4.61 15.95
N ILE A 153 25.27 4.80 15.56
CA ILE A 153 24.75 4.50 14.24
C ILE A 153 24.24 5.78 13.59
N ILE A 154 24.61 6.01 12.33
CA ILE A 154 23.99 7.02 11.49
C ILE A 154 23.25 6.30 10.37
N ILE A 155 21.94 6.47 10.28
CA ILE A 155 21.15 6.01 9.14
C ILE A 155 20.96 7.21 8.22
N GLN A 156 21.46 7.11 6.99
CA GLN A 156 21.37 8.17 5.99
C GLN A 156 20.59 7.70 4.78
N TRP A 157 19.52 8.42 4.47
CA TRP A 157 18.86 8.27 3.20
C TRP A 157 19.65 8.92 2.06
N VAL A 158 19.74 8.22 0.92
CA VAL A 158 20.25 8.74 -0.34
C VAL A 158 19.28 8.39 -1.48
N PRO A 159 19.15 9.21 -2.54
CA PRO A 159 18.34 8.84 -3.69
C PRO A 159 18.90 7.61 -4.41
N GLY A 160 18.03 6.64 -4.72
CA GLY A 160 18.40 5.42 -5.43
C GLY A 160 18.79 5.67 -6.90
N HIS A 161 19.58 4.74 -7.48
CA HIS A 161 20.01 4.74 -8.88
C HIS A 161 20.73 6.02 -9.31
N LYS A 162 21.60 6.54 -8.45
CA LYS A 162 22.41 7.74 -8.69
C LYS A 162 23.93 7.45 -8.73
N ASN A 163 24.28 6.23 -9.15
CA ASN A 163 25.67 5.79 -9.29
C ASN A 163 26.51 5.95 -8.00
N ILE A 164 25.89 5.78 -6.84
CA ILE A 164 26.59 5.70 -5.56
C ILE A 164 27.14 4.28 -5.42
N PRO A 165 28.48 4.06 -5.45
CA PRO A 165 29.04 2.72 -5.66
C PRO A 165 28.57 1.66 -4.66
N GLY A 166 28.46 2.02 -3.38
CA GLY A 166 27.99 1.09 -2.35
C GLY A 166 26.51 0.76 -2.49
N ASN A 167 25.68 1.74 -2.87
CA ASN A 167 24.25 1.53 -3.08
C ASN A 167 23.97 0.62 -4.29
N GLU A 168 24.68 0.83 -5.40
CA GLU A 168 24.57 -0.05 -6.59
C GLU A 168 25.00 -1.49 -6.27
N LEU A 169 25.96 -1.68 -5.37
CA LEU A 169 26.35 -3.01 -4.89
C LEU A 169 25.28 -3.65 -4.00
N ALA A 170 24.56 -2.88 -3.20
CA ALA A 170 23.45 -3.36 -2.38
C ALA A 170 22.24 -3.74 -3.23
N ASP A 171 21.87 -2.88 -4.20
CA ASP A 171 20.82 -3.16 -5.21
C ASP A 171 21.13 -4.49 -5.95
N LYS A 172 22.34 -4.65 -6.47
CA LYS A 172 22.76 -5.90 -7.09
C LYS A 172 22.62 -7.10 -6.15
N ALA A 173 23.01 -6.95 -4.88
CA ALA A 173 22.91 -8.03 -3.89
C ALA A 173 21.44 -8.37 -3.57
N ALA A 174 20.53 -7.38 -3.51
CA ALA A 174 19.10 -7.56 -3.30
C ALA A 174 18.44 -8.27 -4.49
N ASN A 175 18.77 -7.85 -5.72
CA ASN A 175 18.30 -8.49 -6.95
C ASN A 175 18.74 -9.96 -7.04
N GLU A 176 20.03 -10.25 -6.79
CA GLU A 176 20.56 -11.61 -6.73
C GLU A 176 19.88 -12.44 -5.62
N ALA A 177 19.55 -11.82 -4.48
CA ALA A 177 18.81 -12.48 -3.40
C ALA A 177 17.36 -12.82 -3.82
N ALA A 178 16.72 -11.94 -4.58
CA ALA A 178 15.36 -12.16 -5.09
C ALA A 178 15.28 -13.32 -6.09
N GLU A 179 16.35 -13.60 -6.83
CA GLU A 179 16.43 -14.71 -7.79
C GLU A 179 16.71 -16.08 -7.16
N LEU A 180 17.14 -16.14 -5.89
CA LEU A 180 17.49 -17.40 -5.25
C LEU A 180 16.32 -18.39 -5.21
N LYS A 181 16.57 -19.64 -5.60
CA LYS A 181 15.61 -20.76 -5.53
C LYS A 181 15.44 -21.27 -4.08
N ASN A 182 14.46 -22.13 -3.83
CA ASN A 182 14.21 -22.76 -2.53
C ASN A 182 13.83 -21.80 -1.39
N ARG A 183 12.74 -21.04 -1.60
CA ARG A 183 12.19 -20.13 -0.60
C ARG A 183 11.54 -20.90 0.54
N ARG A 184 11.75 -20.46 1.78
CA ARG A 184 11.00 -20.92 2.94
C ARG A 184 9.73 -20.07 3.08
N PHE A 185 8.67 -20.67 3.61
CA PHE A 185 7.55 -19.87 4.11
C PHE A 185 8.06 -19.01 5.27
N ALA A 186 8.07 -17.72 5.06
CA ALA A 186 8.33 -16.74 6.11
C ALA A 186 7.01 -16.04 6.47
N PRO A 187 6.87 -15.51 7.69
CA PRO A 187 5.73 -14.67 8.02
C PRO A 187 5.62 -13.51 7.03
N ILE A 188 4.41 -13.28 6.52
CA ILE A 188 4.14 -12.14 5.66
C ILE A 188 3.96 -10.92 6.56
N TRP A 189 4.68 -9.84 6.28
CA TRP A 189 4.52 -8.60 6.99
C TRP A 189 3.13 -8.00 6.77
N PHE A 190 2.65 -7.24 7.74
CA PHE A 190 1.32 -6.62 7.70
C PHE A 190 1.09 -5.78 6.43
N HIS A 191 2.10 -5.02 5.99
CA HIS A 191 2.04 -4.23 4.75
C HIS A 191 1.84 -5.08 3.51
N SER A 192 2.62 -6.15 3.34
CA SER A 192 2.47 -7.08 2.23
C SER A 192 1.14 -7.80 2.26
N ALA A 193 0.70 -8.26 3.44
CA ALA A 193 -0.62 -8.87 3.61
C ALA A 193 -1.74 -7.89 3.21
N ARG A 194 -1.67 -6.66 3.70
CA ARG A 194 -2.65 -5.60 3.36
C ARG A 194 -2.65 -5.24 1.88
N ALA A 195 -1.47 -5.08 1.28
CA ALA A 195 -1.33 -4.79 -0.14
C ALA A 195 -1.92 -5.92 -0.99
N ARG A 196 -1.66 -7.17 -0.61
CA ARG A 196 -2.21 -8.36 -1.28
C ARG A 196 -3.72 -8.47 -1.16
N ILE A 197 -4.27 -8.26 0.05
CA ILE A 197 -5.72 -8.24 0.25
C ILE A 197 -6.36 -7.17 -0.64
N LYS A 198 -5.74 -5.98 -0.70
CA LYS A 198 -6.21 -4.88 -1.56
C LYS A 198 -6.14 -5.24 -3.05
N ALA A 199 -5.04 -5.84 -3.51
CA ALA A 199 -4.87 -6.28 -4.90
C ALA A 199 -5.87 -7.39 -5.26
N ASN A 200 -6.01 -8.41 -4.41
CA ASN A 200 -6.98 -9.50 -4.61
C ASN A 200 -8.42 -8.99 -4.60
N ARG A 201 -8.75 -8.06 -3.70
CA ARG A 201 -10.09 -7.44 -3.67
C ARG A 201 -10.39 -6.69 -4.97
N LYS A 202 -9.41 -5.96 -5.50
CA LYS A 202 -9.55 -5.24 -6.78
C LYS A 202 -9.71 -6.22 -7.94
N SER A 203 -8.91 -7.27 -8.00
CA SER A 203 -9.00 -8.32 -9.03
C SER A 203 -10.33 -9.06 -8.93
N PHE A 204 -10.73 -9.52 -7.74
CA PHE A 204 -12.00 -10.20 -7.51
C PHE A 204 -13.19 -9.29 -7.84
N GLY A 205 -13.15 -8.02 -7.43
CA GLY A 205 -14.17 -7.04 -7.75
C GLY A 205 -14.33 -6.85 -9.26
N ASN A 206 -13.22 -6.78 -9.98
CA ASN A 206 -13.23 -6.60 -11.44
C ASN A 206 -13.70 -7.83 -12.21
N THR A 207 -13.62 -9.03 -11.64
CA THR A 207 -14.07 -10.28 -12.29
C THR A 207 -15.53 -10.61 -12.02
N HIS A 208 -16.13 -10.05 -10.97
CA HIS A 208 -17.53 -10.28 -10.67
C HIS A 208 -18.42 -9.45 -11.62
N ALA A 209 -19.27 -10.11 -12.43
CA ALA A 209 -20.03 -9.48 -13.50
C ALA A 209 -20.85 -8.25 -13.05
N ARG A 210 -21.48 -8.32 -11.87
CA ARG A 210 -22.22 -7.18 -11.31
C ARG A 210 -21.30 -6.04 -10.89
N THR A 211 -20.19 -6.36 -10.25
CA THR A 211 -19.19 -5.36 -9.85
C THR A 211 -18.60 -4.67 -11.07
N VAL A 212 -18.29 -5.42 -12.14
CA VAL A 212 -17.82 -4.84 -13.41
C VAL A 212 -18.85 -3.89 -14.00
N LYS A 213 -20.13 -4.28 -14.04
CA LYS A 213 -21.19 -3.41 -14.57
C LYS A 213 -21.39 -2.13 -13.75
N VAL A 214 -21.35 -2.22 -12.40
CA VAL A 214 -21.59 -1.09 -11.51
C VAL A 214 -20.34 -0.21 -11.35
N TYR A 215 -19.14 -0.80 -11.36
CA TYR A 215 -17.89 -0.10 -11.04
C TYR A 215 -16.94 0.04 -12.23
N ALA A 216 -17.39 -0.22 -13.48
CA ALA A 216 -16.54 -0.18 -14.68
C ALA A 216 -15.75 1.13 -14.84
N GLU A 217 -16.27 2.24 -14.32
CA GLU A 217 -15.68 3.57 -14.44
C GLU A 217 -15.32 4.19 -13.07
N TYR A 218 -15.16 3.34 -12.04
CA TYR A 218 -14.93 3.78 -10.68
C TYR A 218 -13.56 4.42 -10.47
N SER A 219 -13.53 5.70 -10.09
CA SER A 219 -12.36 6.39 -9.54
C SER A 219 -12.62 6.77 -8.08
N ASN A 220 -11.73 6.38 -7.21
CA ASN A 220 -11.82 6.40 -5.74
C ASN A 220 -12.19 7.74 -5.04
N LYS A 221 -12.37 8.83 -5.77
CA LYS A 221 -12.52 10.17 -5.15
C LYS A 221 -13.95 10.67 -4.97
N LYS A 222 -14.92 10.19 -5.77
CA LYS A 222 -16.29 10.73 -5.78
C LYS A 222 -17.25 10.13 -4.74
N GLU A 223 -16.92 9.00 -4.13
CA GLU A 223 -17.80 8.39 -3.11
C GLU A 223 -17.96 9.19 -1.82
N MET A 224 -17.01 10.08 -1.53
CA MET A 224 -17.05 10.88 -0.29
C MET A 224 -17.96 12.12 -0.39
N GLU A 225 -18.54 12.40 -1.56
CA GLU A 225 -19.41 13.56 -1.76
C GLU A 225 -20.84 13.33 -1.26
N VAL A 226 -21.20 12.11 -0.90
CA VAL A 226 -22.50 11.81 -0.28
C VAL A 226 -22.43 12.13 1.20
N SER A 227 -23.12 13.18 1.60
CA SER A 227 -22.89 13.91 2.86
C SER A 227 -23.37 13.22 4.15
N SER A 228 -24.21 12.19 4.09
CA SER A 228 -24.72 11.52 5.29
C SER A 228 -24.47 10.00 5.29
N ARG A 229 -24.30 9.44 6.50
CA ARG A 229 -24.12 8.00 6.68
C ARG A 229 -25.33 7.20 6.18
N ASN A 230 -26.55 7.73 6.34
CA ASN A 230 -27.76 7.08 5.86
C ASN A 230 -27.79 6.99 4.34
N GLN A 231 -27.38 8.05 3.64
CA GLN A 231 -27.24 8.06 2.19
C GLN A 231 -26.18 7.08 1.69
N GLN A 232 -25.03 7.00 2.35
CA GLN A 232 -23.99 6.02 2.03
C GLN A 232 -24.49 4.58 2.22
N SER A 233 -25.22 4.32 3.30
CA SER A 233 -25.83 3.01 3.56
C SER A 233 -26.87 2.64 2.51
N LEU A 234 -27.74 3.56 2.14
CA LEU A 234 -28.74 3.36 1.10
C LEU A 234 -28.08 3.05 -0.25
N LEU A 235 -27.10 3.84 -0.64
CA LEU A 235 -26.36 3.64 -1.88
C LEU A 235 -25.64 2.28 -1.92
N ALA A 236 -25.04 1.86 -0.81
CA ALA A 236 -24.42 0.55 -0.71
C ALA A 236 -25.43 -0.60 -0.85
N LYS A 237 -26.62 -0.48 -0.24
CA LYS A 237 -27.72 -1.45 -0.37
C LYS A 237 -28.20 -1.55 -1.82
N ILE A 238 -28.41 -0.41 -2.49
CA ILE A 238 -28.83 -0.37 -3.89
C ILE A 238 -27.76 -1.01 -4.78
N ARG A 239 -26.50 -0.60 -4.67
CA ARG A 239 -25.38 -1.14 -5.47
C ARG A 239 -25.21 -2.66 -5.32
N SER A 240 -25.46 -3.19 -4.15
CA SER A 240 -25.39 -4.64 -3.92
C SER A 240 -26.50 -5.40 -4.67
N GLY A 241 -27.63 -4.76 -4.91
CA GLY A 241 -28.86 -5.39 -5.42
C GLY A 241 -29.47 -6.43 -4.45
N HIS A 242 -28.86 -6.61 -3.27
CA HIS A 242 -29.32 -7.53 -2.21
C HIS A 242 -29.99 -6.76 -1.09
N THR A 243 -31.13 -6.18 -1.40
CA THR A 243 -31.90 -5.37 -0.47
C THR A 243 -33.40 -5.58 -0.67
N THR A 244 -34.16 -5.52 0.42
CA THR A 244 -35.62 -5.60 0.41
C THR A 244 -36.29 -4.44 -0.32
N LEU A 245 -35.55 -3.46 -0.77
CA LEU A 245 -36.06 -2.40 -1.65
C LEU A 245 -36.49 -2.95 -3.01
N PHE A 246 -35.87 -4.05 -3.49
CA PHE A 246 -36.22 -4.70 -4.75
C PHE A 246 -37.18 -5.89 -4.55
N ALA A 247 -38.26 -5.94 -5.31
CA ALA A 247 -39.26 -7.01 -5.25
C ALA A 247 -38.65 -8.39 -5.59
N ALA A 248 -37.75 -8.46 -6.57
CA ALA A 248 -37.05 -9.69 -6.91
C ALA A 248 -36.16 -10.21 -5.76
N TYR A 249 -35.58 -9.32 -4.92
CA TYR A 249 -34.85 -9.76 -3.75
C TYR A 249 -35.78 -10.23 -2.64
N ARG A 250 -36.93 -9.56 -2.42
CA ARG A 250 -37.94 -10.01 -1.46
C ARG A 250 -38.48 -11.42 -1.81
N ASN A 251 -38.72 -11.67 -3.08
CA ASN A 251 -39.14 -13.01 -3.57
C ASN A 251 -38.03 -14.07 -3.33
N ARG A 252 -36.77 -13.73 -3.54
CA ARG A 252 -35.63 -14.65 -3.27
C ARG A 252 -35.54 -15.05 -1.79
N VAL A 253 -35.92 -14.19 -0.89
CA VAL A 253 -35.94 -14.44 0.56
C VAL A 253 -37.21 -15.17 0.99
N ASP A 254 -38.32 -14.82 0.38
CA ASP A 254 -39.65 -15.37 0.64
C ASP A 254 -40.39 -15.57 -0.71
N GLU A 255 -40.43 -16.81 -1.18
CA GLU A 255 -41.03 -17.18 -2.49
C GLU A 255 -42.52 -16.85 -2.61
N THR A 256 -43.19 -16.56 -1.49
CA THR A 256 -44.61 -16.12 -1.51
C THR A 256 -44.77 -14.66 -1.95
N LYS A 257 -43.70 -13.88 -2.02
CA LYS A 257 -43.73 -12.48 -2.44
C LYS A 257 -43.64 -12.37 -3.96
N ASP A 258 -44.42 -11.48 -4.52
CA ASP A 258 -44.40 -11.20 -5.95
C ASP A 258 -43.07 -10.50 -6.34
N PRO A 259 -42.28 -11.05 -7.29
CA PRO A 259 -41.07 -10.42 -7.78
C PRO A 259 -41.33 -9.27 -8.77
N THR A 260 -42.56 -9.14 -9.28
CA THR A 260 -42.94 -8.22 -10.36
C THR A 260 -42.70 -6.76 -9.94
N CYS A 261 -42.19 -5.96 -10.86
CA CYS A 261 -41.92 -4.53 -10.63
C CYS A 261 -43.23 -3.78 -10.41
N PRO A 262 -43.46 -3.15 -9.27
CA PRO A 262 -44.68 -2.41 -8.99
C PRO A 262 -44.83 -1.15 -9.86
N LEU A 263 -43.74 -0.66 -10.49
CA LEU A 263 -43.72 0.57 -11.27
C LEU A 263 -44.15 0.34 -12.74
N CYS A 264 -43.77 -0.75 -13.34
CA CYS A 264 -44.11 -1.06 -14.75
C CYS A 264 -44.92 -2.33 -14.93
N GLN A 265 -44.93 -3.24 -13.97
CA GLN A 265 -45.62 -4.53 -13.96
C GLN A 265 -45.23 -5.49 -15.11
N ASP A 266 -44.08 -5.26 -15.75
CA ASP A 266 -43.63 -5.94 -16.96
C ASP A 266 -42.53 -6.98 -16.71
N ALA A 267 -41.70 -6.78 -15.69
CA ALA A 267 -40.57 -7.65 -15.39
C ALA A 267 -40.29 -7.71 -13.87
N PRO A 268 -39.48 -8.67 -13.37
CA PRO A 268 -39.01 -8.66 -11.98
C PRO A 268 -38.25 -7.39 -11.65
N GLN A 269 -38.55 -6.78 -10.49
CA GLN A 269 -37.85 -5.59 -10.02
C GLN A 269 -36.54 -5.96 -9.38
N ASP A 270 -35.49 -6.06 -10.16
CA ASP A 270 -34.12 -6.12 -9.68
C ASP A 270 -33.35 -4.82 -9.96
N LEU A 271 -32.10 -4.76 -9.56
CA LEU A 271 -31.23 -3.59 -9.74
C LEU A 271 -31.07 -3.22 -11.23
N GLU A 272 -30.86 -4.22 -12.08
CA GLU A 272 -30.58 -3.99 -13.51
C GLU A 272 -31.85 -3.47 -14.20
N HIS A 273 -33.01 -4.13 -14.00
CA HIS A 273 -34.28 -3.68 -14.52
C HIS A 273 -34.61 -2.25 -14.05
N TRP A 274 -34.53 -1.99 -12.74
CA TRP A 274 -34.88 -0.69 -12.18
C TRP A 274 -34.02 0.45 -12.73
N MET A 275 -32.71 0.21 -12.91
CA MET A 275 -31.76 1.23 -13.31
C MET A 275 -31.66 1.43 -14.83
N THR A 276 -31.95 0.40 -15.62
CA THR A 276 -31.68 0.44 -17.05
C THR A 276 -32.91 0.27 -17.93
N ALA A 277 -33.90 -0.55 -17.55
CA ALA A 277 -34.96 -1.00 -18.42
C ALA A 277 -36.39 -0.61 -17.99
N CYS A 278 -36.60 -0.29 -16.72
CA CYS A 278 -37.94 -0.04 -16.20
C CYS A 278 -38.62 1.19 -16.83
N ALA A 279 -39.73 0.98 -17.46
CA ALA A 279 -40.56 2.06 -18.05
C ALA A 279 -41.04 3.05 -16.98
N GLY A 280 -41.38 2.54 -15.77
CA GLY A 280 -41.88 3.38 -14.67
C GLY A 280 -40.81 4.31 -14.07
N THR A 281 -39.52 4.08 -14.33
CA THR A 281 -38.41 4.96 -13.90
C THR A 281 -37.84 5.78 -15.05
N LEU A 282 -38.23 5.54 -16.29
CA LEU A 282 -37.62 6.13 -17.49
C LEU A 282 -37.56 7.65 -17.45
N GLN A 283 -38.70 8.31 -17.18
CA GLN A 283 -38.76 9.76 -17.16
C GLN A 283 -37.79 10.35 -16.11
N LYS A 284 -37.78 9.77 -14.90
CA LYS A 284 -36.91 10.26 -13.83
C LYS A 284 -35.44 9.97 -14.10
N ARG A 285 -35.11 8.84 -14.74
CA ARG A 285 -33.74 8.54 -15.17
C ARG A 285 -33.23 9.52 -16.22
N VAL A 286 -34.04 9.85 -17.23
CA VAL A 286 -33.66 10.87 -18.23
C VAL A 286 -33.47 12.24 -17.61
N GLU A 287 -34.34 12.62 -16.66
CA GLU A 287 -34.22 13.87 -15.93
C GLU A 287 -32.90 13.97 -15.14
N LEU A 288 -32.54 12.90 -14.41
CA LEU A 288 -31.40 12.89 -13.50
C LEU A 288 -30.05 12.64 -14.17
N PHE A 289 -30.01 11.78 -15.23
CA PHE A 289 -28.77 11.33 -15.83
C PHE A 289 -28.56 11.83 -17.25
N GLY A 290 -29.58 12.44 -17.86
CA GLY A 290 -29.54 12.90 -19.25
C GLY A 290 -29.85 11.80 -20.27
N ALA A 291 -30.17 12.22 -21.51
CA ALA A 291 -30.62 11.30 -22.56
C ALA A 291 -29.58 10.30 -23.06
N GLU A 292 -28.30 10.56 -22.84
CA GLU A 292 -27.21 9.69 -23.29
C GLU A 292 -26.78 8.65 -22.25
N ASP A 293 -27.09 8.88 -20.97
CA ASP A 293 -26.61 8.07 -19.84
C ASP A 293 -27.73 7.42 -19.03
N PHE A 294 -29.00 7.68 -19.33
CA PHE A 294 -30.13 7.27 -18.49
C PHE A 294 -30.30 5.76 -18.25
N ASP A 295 -29.71 4.93 -19.10
CA ASP A 295 -29.84 3.46 -19.06
C ASP A 295 -28.55 2.75 -18.61
N LYS A 296 -27.60 3.48 -17.99
CA LYS A 296 -26.30 2.92 -17.60
C LYS A 296 -26.25 2.56 -16.11
N LEU A 297 -25.90 1.32 -15.82
CA LEU A 297 -25.73 0.85 -14.45
C LEU A 297 -24.56 1.54 -13.74
N SER A 298 -23.57 2.06 -14.51
CA SER A 298 -22.44 2.83 -13.99
C SER A 298 -22.84 4.17 -13.36
N ASN A 299 -24.06 4.65 -13.60
CA ASN A 299 -24.60 5.88 -12.97
C ASN A 299 -24.63 5.77 -11.44
N LEU A 300 -24.78 4.56 -10.89
CA LEU A 300 -24.69 4.31 -9.45
C LEU A 300 -23.34 4.73 -8.85
N THR A 301 -22.32 4.88 -9.67
CA THR A 301 -20.98 5.31 -9.25
C THR A 301 -20.60 6.69 -9.77
N LYS A 302 -21.05 7.05 -10.97
CA LYS A 302 -20.81 8.36 -11.57
C LYS A 302 -21.63 9.47 -10.91
N PHE A 303 -22.89 9.16 -10.58
CA PHE A 303 -23.89 10.09 -10.09
C PHE A 303 -24.55 9.55 -8.80
N PRO A 304 -23.81 9.50 -7.67
CA PRO A 304 -24.31 8.88 -6.45
C PRO A 304 -25.48 9.63 -5.82
N THR A 305 -25.49 10.95 -5.88
CA THR A 305 -26.57 11.80 -5.34
C THR A 305 -27.87 11.62 -6.13
N GLU A 306 -27.77 11.65 -7.46
CA GLU A 306 -28.87 11.44 -8.38
C GLU A 306 -29.43 10.01 -8.29
N SER A 307 -28.57 9.03 -8.06
CA SER A 307 -28.98 7.63 -7.83
C SER A 307 -29.78 7.47 -6.53
N ILE A 308 -29.42 8.20 -5.49
CA ILE A 308 -30.17 8.26 -4.23
C ILE A 308 -31.51 8.96 -4.46
N GLU A 309 -31.54 10.03 -5.24
CA GLU A 309 -32.78 10.75 -5.57
C GLU A 309 -33.73 9.86 -6.40
N LEU A 310 -33.22 9.13 -7.39
CA LEU A 310 -34.00 8.14 -8.12
C LEU A 310 -34.61 7.07 -7.19
N ALA A 311 -33.81 6.54 -6.26
CA ALA A 311 -34.27 5.55 -5.31
C ALA A 311 -35.38 6.10 -4.39
N ARG A 312 -35.18 7.31 -3.94
CA ARG A 312 -36.15 8.03 -3.12
C ARG A 312 -37.48 8.26 -3.83
N ALA A 313 -37.43 8.54 -5.09
CA ALA A 313 -38.63 8.80 -5.90
C ALA A 313 -39.38 7.52 -6.30
N THR A 314 -38.71 6.35 -6.31
CA THR A 314 -39.23 5.18 -7.02
C THR A 314 -39.18 3.85 -6.24
N LEU A 315 -38.48 3.79 -5.10
CA LEU A 315 -38.41 2.57 -4.27
C LEU A 315 -39.13 2.77 -2.94
N ASP A 316 -40.15 1.97 -2.68
CA ASP A 316 -40.86 1.97 -1.40
C ASP A 316 -39.92 1.53 -0.26
N GLY A 317 -39.92 2.28 0.85
CA GLY A 317 -39.08 2.00 2.01
C GLY A 317 -37.65 2.58 1.94
N ALA A 318 -37.30 3.36 0.91
CA ALA A 318 -36.04 4.09 0.84
C ALA A 318 -35.97 5.25 1.87
N PHE A 319 -37.03 5.48 2.66
CA PHE A 319 -37.26 6.64 3.55
C PHE A 319 -37.45 6.32 5.04
N GLN A 320 -37.18 5.12 5.49
CA GLN A 320 -37.17 4.94 6.95
C GLN A 320 -35.83 5.44 7.47
N ASP A 321 -35.87 6.68 7.97
CA ASP A 321 -34.79 7.34 8.69
C ASP A 321 -34.41 6.60 9.99
#